data_a13df05436fe16c72c22077654edd841
#
_entry.id   a13df05436fe16c72c22077654edd841
#
_cell.length_a   1.000
_cell.length_b   1.000
_cell.length_c   1.000
_cell.angle_alpha   90.00
_cell.angle_beta   90.00
_cell.angle_gamma   90.00
#
_symmetry.space_group_name_H-M   'P 1'
#
loop_
_entity.id
_entity.type
_entity.pdbx_description
1 polymer ?
#
loop_
_entity_poly.entity_id
_entity_poly.type
_entity_poly.pdbx_seq_one_letter_code
_entity_poly.pdbx_strand_id
1 'polypeptide(L)'
;ADNLGIKLLTLPIENIFDTYLAELSDEFEGEPSDTAEENIQPRIRGNLLMALCNKFGWLVLTTGNKSEMSMGYATLYGDMAGGYAVIKDIYKTLVYELSDYRNSIPDGPVIPQSTITRPPTAELRDNQLDTDSLPPYDILDPILQAYVEEDKSLREIIDLGYDENLITRVIRSVDLNEYKRRQS
;
A
#
# COMPACT_ATOMS: atom_id res chain seq x y z
N ALA A 1 -5.76 -10.86 15.15
CA ALA A 1 -5.86 -12.31 14.93
C ALA A 1 -6.79 -12.95 15.95
N ASP A 2 -6.59 -12.72 17.23
CA ASP A 2 -7.38 -13.30 18.31
C ASP A 2 -8.88 -12.98 18.17
N ASN A 3 -9.24 -11.74 17.89
CA ASN A 3 -10.63 -11.33 17.68
C ASN A 3 -11.32 -12.05 16.51
N LEU A 4 -10.54 -12.52 15.55
CA LEU A 4 -11.03 -13.25 14.37
C LEU A 4 -10.89 -14.76 14.50
N GLY A 5 -10.26 -15.27 15.56
CA GLY A 5 -9.97 -16.69 15.75
C GLY A 5 -9.05 -17.28 14.69
N ILE A 6 -8.18 -16.47 14.09
CA ILE A 6 -7.25 -16.90 13.03
C ILE A 6 -5.83 -17.06 13.57
N LYS A 7 -5.08 -17.97 12.95
CA LYS A 7 -3.68 -18.22 13.30
C LYS A 7 -2.80 -17.03 12.87
N LEU A 8 -1.99 -16.51 13.79
CA LEU A 8 -0.94 -15.53 13.52
C LEU A 8 0.41 -16.24 13.39
N LEU A 9 1.17 -15.90 12.35
CA LEU A 9 2.57 -16.27 12.20
C LEU A 9 3.41 -15.00 12.19
N THR A 10 4.44 -14.94 13.03
CA THR A 10 5.40 -13.84 13.05
C THR A 10 6.74 -14.32 12.51
N LEU A 11 7.18 -13.73 11.42
CA LEU A 11 8.45 -14.04 10.75
C LEU A 11 9.28 -12.74 10.66
N PRO A 12 10.26 -12.55 11.57
CA PRO A 12 11.16 -11.41 11.50
C PRO A 12 11.99 -11.43 10.22
N ILE A 13 12.19 -10.26 9.60
CA ILE A 13 12.94 -10.13 8.35
C ILE A 13 14.33 -9.51 8.54
N GLU A 14 14.66 -9.01 9.72
CA GLU A 14 15.88 -8.25 10.00
C GLU A 14 17.15 -8.96 9.54
N ASN A 15 17.36 -10.22 9.96
CA ASN A 15 18.55 -10.98 9.57
C ASN A 15 18.65 -11.21 8.06
N ILE A 16 17.50 -11.37 7.38
CA ILE A 16 17.45 -11.54 5.92
C ILE A 16 17.80 -10.22 5.27
N PHE A 17 17.22 -9.12 5.75
CA PHE A 17 17.48 -7.77 5.26
C PHE A 17 18.96 -7.39 5.42
N ASP A 18 19.54 -7.60 6.60
CA ASP A 18 20.96 -7.36 6.87
C ASP A 18 21.87 -8.16 5.94
N THR A 19 21.50 -9.41 5.63
CA THR A 19 22.23 -10.24 4.67
C THR A 19 22.17 -9.64 3.26
N TYR A 20 21.02 -9.15 2.80
CA TYR A 20 20.93 -8.46 1.51
C TYR A 20 21.82 -7.22 1.46
N LEU A 21 21.81 -6.40 2.51
CA LEU A 21 22.64 -5.20 2.57
C LEU A 21 24.14 -5.55 2.59
N ALA A 22 24.53 -6.62 3.30
CA ALA A 22 25.90 -7.08 3.31
C ALA A 22 26.39 -7.57 1.93
N GLU A 23 25.53 -8.32 1.20
CA GLU A 23 25.85 -8.80 -0.16
C GLU A 23 25.92 -7.67 -1.20
N LEU A 24 25.22 -6.57 -0.96
CA LEU A 24 25.18 -5.42 -1.88
C LEU A 24 26.15 -4.29 -1.48
N SER A 25 26.91 -4.46 -0.39
CA SER A 25 27.73 -3.40 0.20
C SER A 25 28.77 -2.83 -0.77
N ASP A 26 29.40 -3.68 -1.57
CA ASP A 26 30.44 -3.28 -2.51
C ASP A 26 29.84 -2.51 -3.71
N GLU A 27 28.67 -2.94 -4.19
CA GLU A 27 27.94 -2.31 -5.31
C GLU A 27 27.30 -0.98 -4.90
N PHE A 28 26.96 -0.81 -3.62
CA PHE A 28 26.35 0.40 -3.08
C PHE A 28 27.40 1.36 -2.45
N GLU A 29 28.68 1.04 -2.54
CA GLU A 29 29.74 1.86 -1.95
C GLU A 29 29.71 3.31 -2.50
N GLY A 30 29.58 4.27 -1.58
CA GLY A 30 29.55 5.70 -1.92
C GLY A 30 28.18 6.26 -2.28
N GLU A 31 27.16 5.42 -2.44
CA GLU A 31 25.78 5.87 -2.68
C GLU A 31 25.02 6.05 -1.35
N PRO A 32 24.19 7.09 -1.22
CA PRO A 32 23.34 7.25 -0.05
C PRO A 32 22.22 6.22 -0.04
N SER A 33 21.85 5.74 1.16
CA SER A 33 20.67 4.86 1.31
C SER A 33 19.39 5.58 0.83
N ASP A 34 18.58 4.88 0.04
CA ASP A 34 17.38 5.42 -0.57
C ASP A 34 16.24 4.37 -0.69
N THR A 35 15.39 4.57 -1.69
CA THR A 35 14.27 3.66 -2.01
C THR A 35 14.74 2.25 -2.40
N ALA A 36 16.00 2.05 -2.77
CA ALA A 36 16.52 0.71 -3.13
C ALA A 36 16.49 -0.20 -1.90
N GLU A 37 17.06 0.25 -0.79
CA GLU A 37 17.07 -0.50 0.47
C GLU A 37 15.66 -0.63 1.04
N GLU A 38 14.86 0.45 1.01
CA GLU A 38 13.47 0.40 1.45
C GLU A 38 12.71 -0.72 0.73
N ASN A 39 12.86 -0.83 -0.59
CA ASN A 39 12.15 -1.80 -1.43
C ASN A 39 12.61 -3.26 -1.25
N ILE A 40 13.77 -3.52 -0.69
CA ILE A 40 14.21 -4.88 -0.34
C ILE A 40 13.27 -5.49 0.70
N GLN A 41 12.82 -4.73 1.69
CA GLN A 41 11.99 -5.21 2.78
C GLN A 41 10.64 -5.81 2.31
N PRO A 42 9.78 -5.12 1.54
CA PRO A 42 8.54 -5.71 1.04
C PRO A 42 8.78 -6.87 0.08
N ARG A 43 9.90 -6.91 -0.65
CA ARG A 43 10.27 -8.06 -1.49
C ARG A 43 10.62 -9.29 -0.66
N ILE A 44 11.35 -9.14 0.44
CA ILE A 44 11.61 -10.24 1.39
C ILE A 44 10.27 -10.76 1.96
N ARG A 45 9.37 -9.88 2.40
CA ARG A 45 8.04 -10.27 2.90
C ARG A 45 7.24 -11.02 1.83
N GLY A 46 7.22 -10.52 0.61
CA GLY A 46 6.55 -11.17 -0.53
C GLY A 46 7.13 -12.57 -0.80
N ASN A 47 8.46 -12.71 -0.79
CA ASN A 47 9.12 -14.00 -1.01
C ASN A 47 8.77 -15.03 0.09
N LEU A 48 8.76 -14.62 1.37
CA LEU A 48 8.37 -15.49 2.49
C LEU A 48 6.90 -15.92 2.37
N LEU A 49 5.99 -15.00 2.03
CA LEU A 49 4.58 -15.32 1.82
C LEU A 49 4.39 -16.31 0.67
N MET A 50 5.08 -16.11 -0.46
CA MET A 50 5.00 -17.02 -1.60
C MET A 50 5.60 -18.39 -1.29
N ALA A 51 6.66 -18.47 -0.49
CA ALA A 51 7.22 -19.73 -0.03
C ALA A 51 6.22 -20.53 0.82
N LEU A 52 5.52 -19.86 1.76
CA LEU A 52 4.46 -20.48 2.57
C LEU A 52 3.28 -20.92 1.69
N CYS A 53 2.87 -20.07 0.74
CA CYS A 53 1.83 -20.37 -0.23
C CYS A 53 2.14 -21.67 -0.99
N ASN A 54 3.34 -21.76 -1.55
CA ASN A 54 3.77 -22.94 -2.30
C ASN A 54 3.86 -24.19 -1.42
N LYS A 55 4.35 -24.03 -0.19
CA LYS A 55 4.56 -25.16 0.73
C LYS A 55 3.25 -25.76 1.24
N PHE A 56 2.25 -24.92 1.50
CA PHE A 56 1.01 -25.34 2.16
C PHE A 56 -0.21 -25.31 1.24
N GLY A 57 -0.06 -24.92 -0.02
CA GLY A 57 -1.18 -24.80 -0.95
C GLY A 57 -2.14 -23.63 -0.57
N TRP A 58 -1.62 -22.59 0.05
CA TRP A 58 -2.42 -21.41 0.45
C TRP A 58 -2.51 -20.41 -0.68
N LEU A 59 -3.52 -19.53 -0.60
CA LEU A 59 -3.65 -18.37 -1.45
C LEU A 59 -3.20 -17.13 -0.68
N VAL A 60 -2.22 -16.41 -1.21
CA VAL A 60 -1.80 -15.13 -0.65
C VAL A 60 -2.77 -14.04 -1.10
N LEU A 61 -3.33 -13.31 -0.15
CA LEU A 61 -4.15 -12.12 -0.39
C LEU A 61 -3.28 -10.87 -0.25
N THR A 62 -3.31 -9.99 -1.25
CA THR A 62 -2.68 -8.68 -1.14
C THR A 62 -3.67 -7.67 -0.55
N THR A 63 -3.15 -6.69 0.16
CA THR A 63 -3.94 -5.70 0.91
C THR A 63 -3.81 -4.28 0.36
N GLY A 64 -3.16 -4.09 -0.78
CA GLY A 64 -3.09 -2.81 -1.46
C GLY A 64 -4.48 -2.34 -1.88
N ASN A 65 -4.83 -1.12 -1.53
CA ASN A 65 -6.10 -0.48 -1.87
C ASN A 65 -5.99 0.34 -3.17
N LYS A 66 -7.13 0.85 -3.66
CA LYS A 66 -7.20 1.60 -4.92
C LYS A 66 -6.38 2.88 -4.89
N SER A 67 -6.36 3.60 -3.78
CA SER A 67 -5.61 4.85 -3.63
C SER A 67 -4.11 4.63 -3.73
N GLU A 68 -3.59 3.66 -2.99
CA GLU A 68 -2.17 3.25 -3.03
C GLU A 68 -1.79 2.75 -4.43
N MET A 69 -2.60 1.87 -5.02
CA MET A 69 -2.34 1.30 -6.35
C MET A 69 -2.41 2.36 -7.45
N SER A 70 -3.33 3.32 -7.38
CA SER A 70 -3.43 4.41 -8.36
C SER A 70 -2.19 5.30 -8.32
N MET A 71 -1.74 5.68 -7.14
CA MET A 71 -0.56 6.52 -6.96
C MET A 71 0.77 5.77 -7.18
N GLY A 72 0.72 4.44 -7.31
CA GLY A 72 1.92 3.60 -7.37
C GLY A 72 2.68 3.53 -6.06
N TYR A 73 2.00 3.80 -4.95
CA TYR A 73 2.52 3.68 -3.59
C TYR A 73 2.54 2.20 -3.16
N ALA A 74 3.32 1.45 -3.88
CA ALA A 74 3.50 0.01 -3.74
C ALA A 74 4.84 -0.41 -4.34
N THR A 75 5.44 -1.45 -3.80
CA THR A 75 6.71 -1.99 -4.29
C THR A 75 6.47 -3.13 -5.27
N LEU A 76 6.97 -2.95 -6.49
CA LEU A 76 6.93 -3.99 -7.54
C LEU A 76 7.58 -5.28 -7.04
N TYR A 77 6.88 -6.42 -7.18
CA TYR A 77 7.28 -7.73 -6.67
C TYR A 77 7.47 -7.81 -5.14
N GLY A 78 6.95 -6.84 -4.39
CA GLY A 78 6.96 -6.81 -2.94
C GLY A 78 5.57 -7.01 -2.35
N ASP A 79 4.99 -5.97 -1.80
CA ASP A 79 3.64 -5.95 -1.21
C ASP A 79 2.50 -6.20 -2.21
N MET A 80 2.78 -6.12 -3.51
CA MET A 80 1.86 -6.51 -4.58
C MET A 80 1.88 -8.02 -4.88
N ALA A 81 2.83 -8.78 -4.34
CA ALA A 81 2.96 -10.21 -4.60
C ALA A 81 1.84 -11.00 -3.92
N GLY A 82 0.99 -11.66 -4.71
CA GLY A 82 -0.10 -12.49 -4.22
C GLY A 82 -0.98 -13.03 -5.33
N GLY A 83 -1.89 -13.92 -4.98
CA GLY A 83 -2.82 -14.56 -5.94
C GLY A 83 -4.15 -13.83 -6.06
N TYR A 84 -4.51 -12.95 -5.11
CA TYR A 84 -5.76 -12.19 -5.17
C TYR A 84 -5.68 -10.88 -4.38
N ALA A 85 -6.07 -9.78 -4.99
CA ALA A 85 -6.06 -8.44 -4.42
C ALA A 85 -7.48 -8.03 -3.99
N VAL A 86 -7.82 -8.32 -2.73
CA VAL A 86 -9.20 -8.24 -2.20
C VAL A 86 -9.79 -6.83 -2.24
N ILE A 87 -8.98 -5.82 -1.91
CA ILE A 87 -9.43 -4.42 -1.78
C ILE A 87 -8.78 -3.50 -2.83
N LYS A 88 -8.25 -4.06 -3.91
CA LYS A 88 -7.58 -3.30 -4.97
C LYS A 88 -8.47 -2.22 -5.61
N ASP A 89 -9.79 -2.43 -5.60
CA ASP A 89 -10.77 -1.51 -6.17
C ASP A 89 -11.53 -0.69 -5.11
N ILE A 90 -11.01 -0.64 -3.88
CA ILE A 90 -11.60 0.09 -2.76
C ILE A 90 -10.68 1.24 -2.38
N TYR A 91 -11.20 2.49 -2.36
CA TYR A 91 -10.45 3.65 -1.90
C TYR A 91 -10.11 3.57 -0.41
N LYS A 92 -9.03 4.22 0.01
CA LYS A 92 -8.57 4.20 1.41
C LYS A 92 -9.63 4.73 2.37
N THR A 93 -10.32 5.79 2.00
CA THR A 93 -11.43 6.35 2.79
C THR A 93 -12.54 5.32 2.99
N LEU A 94 -12.92 4.61 1.93
CA LEU A 94 -13.93 3.56 2.00
C LEU A 94 -13.46 2.35 2.83
N VAL A 95 -12.16 2.04 2.86
CA VAL A 95 -11.62 0.99 3.77
C VAL A 95 -11.88 1.34 5.23
N TYR A 96 -11.75 2.62 5.62
CA TYR A 96 -12.09 3.08 6.97
C TYR A 96 -13.59 2.96 7.25
N GLU A 97 -14.43 3.42 6.33
CA GLU A 97 -15.90 3.30 6.46
C GLU A 97 -16.35 1.83 6.60
N LEU A 98 -15.78 0.93 5.82
CA LEU A 98 -16.05 -0.51 5.91
C LEU A 98 -15.57 -1.10 7.24
N SER A 99 -14.46 -0.60 7.78
CA SER A 99 -13.94 -1.01 9.09
C SER A 99 -14.89 -0.58 10.22
N ASP A 100 -15.38 0.65 10.18
CA ASP A 100 -16.36 1.17 11.12
C ASP A 100 -17.70 0.43 11.00
N TYR A 101 -18.15 0.20 9.77
CA TYR A 101 -19.34 -0.62 9.51
C TYR A 101 -19.18 -2.02 10.08
N ARG A 102 -18.04 -2.71 9.86
CA ARG A 102 -17.78 -4.04 10.42
C ARG A 102 -17.86 -4.05 11.95
N ASN A 103 -17.37 -3.00 12.58
CA ASN A 103 -17.41 -2.86 14.04
C ASN A 103 -18.80 -2.49 14.58
N SER A 104 -19.71 -1.99 13.76
CA SER A 104 -21.06 -1.59 14.15
C SER A 104 -22.09 -2.75 14.13
N ILE A 105 -21.77 -3.85 13.47
CA ILE A 105 -22.71 -4.98 13.36
C ILE A 105 -22.79 -5.79 14.66
N PRO A 106 -23.90 -6.56 14.89
CA PRO A 106 -24.24 -7.17 16.19
C PRO A 106 -23.19 -8.10 16.81
N ASP A 107 -22.28 -8.68 15.99
CA ASP A 107 -21.20 -9.55 16.50
C ASP A 107 -20.10 -8.79 17.27
N GLY A 108 -20.26 -7.48 17.38
CA GLY A 108 -19.33 -6.60 18.09
C GLY A 108 -18.07 -6.22 17.32
N PRO A 109 -17.28 -5.31 17.89
CA PRO A 109 -16.07 -4.84 17.25
C PRO A 109 -14.99 -5.92 17.19
N VAL A 110 -14.48 -6.21 15.99
CA VAL A 110 -13.36 -7.14 15.75
C VAL A 110 -12.07 -6.41 15.36
N ILE A 111 -12.19 -5.22 14.78
CA ILE A 111 -11.04 -4.40 14.39
C ILE A 111 -10.72 -3.47 15.55
N PRO A 112 -9.52 -3.56 16.17
CA PRO A 112 -9.13 -2.66 17.26
C PRO A 112 -9.18 -1.20 16.82
N GLN A 113 -9.69 -0.31 17.71
CA GLN A 113 -9.74 1.12 17.41
C GLN A 113 -8.35 1.69 17.11
N SER A 114 -7.32 1.19 17.79
CA SER A 114 -5.93 1.57 17.50
C SER A 114 -5.48 1.29 16.06
N THR A 115 -6.04 0.27 15.41
CA THR A 115 -5.76 -0.02 14.00
C THR A 115 -6.42 1.01 13.07
N ILE A 116 -7.66 1.42 13.40
CA ILE A 116 -8.42 2.40 12.60
C ILE A 116 -7.83 3.80 12.75
N THR A 117 -7.43 4.18 13.96
CA THR A 117 -6.93 5.54 14.26
C THR A 117 -5.43 5.73 14.02
N ARG A 118 -4.68 4.64 13.80
CA ARG A 118 -3.25 4.72 13.50
C ARG A 118 -3.04 5.43 12.17
N PRO A 119 -2.17 6.45 12.10
CA PRO A 119 -1.81 7.06 10.84
C PRO A 119 -1.26 6.02 9.86
N PRO A 120 -1.67 6.04 8.58
CA PRO A 120 -1.19 5.08 7.59
C PRO A 120 0.29 5.30 7.28
N THR A 121 1.03 4.19 7.16
CA THR A 121 2.46 4.18 6.88
C THR A 121 2.87 2.90 6.18
N ALA A 122 3.85 2.99 5.28
CA ALA A 122 4.47 1.83 4.63
C ALA A 122 5.44 1.07 5.57
N GLU A 123 5.83 1.66 6.70
CA GLU A 123 6.74 1.05 7.70
C GLU A 123 8.08 0.55 7.12
N LEU A 124 8.65 1.28 6.18
CA LEU A 124 9.93 0.96 5.54
C LEU A 124 11.11 1.72 6.16
N ARG A 125 10.83 2.79 6.91
CA ARG A 125 11.77 3.62 7.66
C ARG A 125 11.12 4.20 8.91
N ASP A 126 11.95 4.68 9.83
CA ASP A 126 11.50 5.29 11.08
C ASP A 126 10.61 6.53 10.83
N ASN A 127 9.53 6.64 11.60
CA ASN A 127 8.57 7.75 11.57
C ASN A 127 7.95 8.06 10.19
N GLN A 128 7.99 7.12 9.26
CA GLN A 128 7.37 7.27 7.94
C GLN A 128 5.85 7.39 8.06
N LEU A 129 5.28 8.32 7.29
CA LEU A 129 3.84 8.46 7.09
C LEU A 129 3.53 8.47 5.59
N ASP A 130 2.37 7.97 5.21
CA ASP A 130 1.92 8.05 3.81
C ASP A 130 1.84 9.50 3.34
N THR A 131 1.49 10.43 4.23
CA THR A 131 1.43 11.86 3.95
C THR A 131 2.77 12.53 3.65
N ASP A 132 3.89 11.84 3.87
CA ASP A 132 5.21 12.33 3.42
C ASP A 132 5.31 12.30 1.87
N SER A 133 4.56 11.42 1.23
CA SER A 133 4.60 11.19 -0.22
C SER A 133 3.27 11.43 -0.92
N LEU A 134 2.16 11.18 -0.24
CA LEU A 134 0.80 11.28 -0.76
C LEU A 134 0.05 12.46 -0.15
N PRO A 135 -0.91 13.05 -0.87
CA PRO A 135 -1.91 13.92 -0.25
C PRO A 135 -2.72 13.15 0.81
N PRO A 136 -3.33 13.84 1.80
CA PRO A 136 -4.31 13.22 2.67
C PRO A 136 -5.40 12.50 1.87
N TYR A 137 -5.81 11.31 2.32
CA TYR A 137 -6.70 10.45 1.54
C TYR A 137 -8.10 11.03 1.33
N ASP A 138 -8.59 11.84 2.23
CA ASP A 138 -9.85 12.59 2.10
C ASP A 138 -9.83 13.62 0.96
N ILE A 139 -8.64 14.06 0.55
CA ILE A 139 -8.42 14.93 -0.62
C ILE A 139 -8.07 14.11 -1.86
N LEU A 140 -7.24 13.08 -1.68
CA LEU A 140 -6.73 12.26 -2.78
C LEU A 140 -7.83 11.44 -3.45
N ASP A 141 -8.65 10.74 -2.65
CA ASP A 141 -9.61 9.77 -3.16
C ASP A 141 -10.69 10.41 -4.06
N PRO A 142 -11.28 11.59 -3.73
CA PRO A 142 -12.19 12.27 -4.66
C PRO A 142 -11.53 12.71 -5.98
N ILE A 143 -10.25 13.10 -5.96
CA ILE A 143 -9.51 13.44 -7.18
C ILE A 143 -9.29 12.19 -8.03
N LEU A 144 -8.90 11.07 -7.41
CA LEU A 144 -8.74 9.79 -8.09
C LEU A 144 -10.07 9.29 -8.67
N GLN A 145 -11.16 9.42 -7.94
CA GLN A 145 -12.49 9.06 -8.42
C GLN A 145 -12.86 9.87 -9.66
N ALA A 146 -12.70 11.19 -9.60
CA ALA A 146 -12.99 12.06 -10.72
C ALA A 146 -12.15 11.73 -11.96
N TYR A 147 -10.86 11.43 -11.77
CA TYR A 147 -9.95 11.14 -12.88
C TYR A 147 -10.12 9.72 -13.42
N VAL A 148 -10.11 8.70 -12.53
CA VAL A 148 -10.01 7.28 -12.93
C VAL A 148 -11.38 6.66 -13.25
N GLU A 149 -12.46 7.05 -12.54
CA GLU A 149 -13.78 6.42 -12.70
C GLU A 149 -14.72 7.29 -13.53
N GLU A 150 -14.63 8.60 -13.36
CA GLU A 150 -15.53 9.55 -14.04
C GLU A 150 -14.91 10.12 -15.33
N ASP A 151 -13.66 9.76 -15.64
CA ASP A 151 -12.93 10.17 -16.85
C ASP A 151 -12.87 11.69 -17.04
N LYS A 152 -12.84 12.44 -15.93
CA LYS A 152 -12.77 13.88 -15.94
C LYS A 152 -11.41 14.39 -16.36
N SER A 153 -11.40 15.43 -17.18
CA SER A 153 -10.20 16.17 -17.55
C SER A 153 -9.65 16.98 -16.37
N LEU A 154 -8.37 17.35 -16.44
CA LEU A 154 -7.72 18.24 -15.47
C LEU A 154 -8.59 19.48 -15.17
N ARG A 155 -9.15 20.11 -16.21
CA ARG A 155 -9.96 21.32 -16.07
C ARG A 155 -11.25 21.09 -15.28
N GLU A 156 -11.94 19.98 -15.57
CA GLU A 156 -13.17 19.62 -14.85
C GLU A 156 -12.90 19.32 -13.38
N ILE A 157 -11.72 18.77 -13.05
CA ILE A 157 -11.34 18.50 -11.65
C ILE A 157 -10.95 19.83 -10.94
N ILE A 158 -10.31 20.78 -11.64
CA ILE A 158 -10.06 22.14 -11.11
C ILE A 158 -11.38 22.84 -10.78
N ASP A 159 -12.40 22.70 -11.64
CA ASP A 159 -13.72 23.29 -11.44
C ASP A 159 -14.45 22.71 -10.20
N LEU A 160 -14.03 21.56 -9.66
CA LEU A 160 -14.49 21.02 -8.37
C LEU A 160 -13.87 21.73 -7.15
N GLY A 161 -12.89 22.61 -7.37
CA GLY A 161 -12.29 23.46 -6.33
C GLY A 161 -10.97 22.94 -5.75
N TYR A 162 -10.35 21.94 -6.34
CA TYR A 162 -9.03 21.46 -5.92
C TYR A 162 -7.89 22.28 -6.53
N ASP A 163 -6.74 22.30 -5.87
CA ASP A 163 -5.53 23.00 -6.34
C ASP A 163 -4.98 22.37 -7.62
N GLU A 164 -4.70 23.17 -8.64
CA GLU A 164 -4.24 22.72 -9.95
C GLU A 164 -2.91 21.95 -9.89
N ASN A 165 -1.96 22.40 -9.03
CA ASN A 165 -0.67 21.74 -8.91
C ASN A 165 -0.83 20.36 -8.26
N LEU A 166 -1.73 20.27 -7.28
CA LEU A 166 -2.06 19.01 -6.61
C LEU A 166 -2.67 18.03 -7.61
N ILE A 167 -3.69 18.44 -8.36
CA ILE A 167 -4.35 17.60 -9.37
C ILE A 167 -3.34 17.12 -10.42
N THR A 168 -2.53 18.04 -10.94
CA THR A 168 -1.49 17.73 -11.95
C THR A 168 -0.51 16.69 -11.43
N ARG A 169 -0.08 16.81 -10.17
CA ARG A 169 0.80 15.83 -9.52
C ARG A 169 0.13 14.46 -9.37
N VAL A 170 -1.15 14.43 -8.97
CA VAL A 170 -1.90 13.18 -8.82
C VAL A 170 -2.08 12.49 -10.16
N ILE A 171 -2.57 13.18 -11.19
CA ILE A 171 -2.76 12.64 -12.54
C ILE A 171 -1.44 12.09 -13.08
N ARG A 172 -0.37 12.87 -13.00
CA ARG A 172 0.96 12.43 -13.44
C ARG A 172 1.44 11.17 -12.70
N SER A 173 1.19 11.08 -11.39
CA SER A 173 1.53 9.87 -10.62
C SER A 173 0.74 8.66 -11.11
N VAL A 174 -0.56 8.81 -11.35
CA VAL A 174 -1.41 7.74 -11.87
C VAL A 174 -0.87 7.24 -13.20
N ASP A 175 -0.57 8.13 -14.13
CA ASP A 175 -0.10 7.78 -15.48
C ASP A 175 1.28 7.11 -15.45
N LEU A 176 2.23 7.68 -14.71
CA LEU A 176 3.59 7.17 -14.63
C LEU A 176 3.68 5.79 -13.94
N ASN A 177 2.75 5.47 -13.04
CA ASN A 177 2.72 4.20 -12.32
C ASN A 177 1.82 3.13 -12.96
N GLU A 178 1.33 3.35 -14.17
CA GLU A 178 0.55 2.38 -14.93
C GLU A 178 1.25 1.01 -15.04
N TYR A 179 2.57 1.01 -15.23
CA TYR A 179 3.36 -0.22 -15.34
C TYR A 179 3.27 -1.10 -14.08
N LYS A 180 3.16 -0.50 -12.89
CA LYS A 180 2.99 -1.26 -11.64
C LYS A 180 1.64 -1.99 -11.61
N ARG A 181 0.58 -1.32 -12.06
CA ARG A 181 -0.78 -1.90 -12.09
C ARG A 181 -0.91 -3.03 -13.10
N ARG A 182 -0.02 -3.08 -14.10
CA ARG A 182 0.04 -4.14 -15.12
C ARG A 182 0.99 -5.27 -14.78
N GLN A 183 1.56 -5.27 -13.59
CA GLN A 183 2.34 -6.41 -13.13
C GLN A 183 1.44 -7.66 -13.10
N SER A 184 1.88 -8.70 -13.79
CA SER A 184 1.26 -10.03 -13.83
C SER A 184 1.69 -10.88 -12.65
#